data_e168fe7e492c1a746e5e45392ce378af
#
_entry.id   e168fe7e492c1a746e5e45392ce378af
#
_cell.length_a   1.000
_cell.length_b   1.000
_cell.length_c   1.000
_cell.angle_alpha   90.00
_cell.angle_beta   90.00
_cell.angle_gamma   90.00
#
_symmetry.space_group_name_H-M   'P 1'
#
loop_
_entity.id
_entity.type
_entity.pdbx_description
1 polymer ?
#
loop_
_entity_poly.entity_id
_entity_poly.type
_entity_poly.pdbx_seq_one_letter_code
_entity_poly.pdbx_strand_id
1 'polypeptide(L)'
;FNNFSRHGGSTTAPSWWSYQTTDAWDDILPDNYFGEAFGSLNVNDFILVRSIANTFMLRVTAVSQDTVAIVRDTMTAPNIGSAIFTASVTQTATDPDTAYQVPWDLAVENGSIKRNVSDNTKIEFTEAGTYLVQGNLQLKSSSASAKTFYFFPTINGASNSKSVRSGLKDNNVLGTLGVSAALELNAGDYIQANWAVSDVAGWLDASAATSFAPSSYAAQISIIRV
;
A
#
# COMPACT_ATOMS: atom_id res chain seq x y z
N PHE A 1 -7.62 -10.00 40.92
CA PHE A 1 -7.61 -10.28 39.47
C PHE A 1 -8.16 -11.66 39.13
N ASN A 2 -9.43 -11.94 39.46
CA ASN A 2 -10.05 -13.25 39.18
C ASN A 2 -10.19 -13.57 37.68
N ASN A 3 -10.00 -12.61 36.79
CA ASN A 3 -10.14 -12.74 35.34
C ASN A 3 -8.78 -12.68 34.58
N PHE A 4 -7.68 -12.97 35.27
CA PHE A 4 -6.34 -12.92 34.73
C PHE A 4 -5.82 -14.35 34.51
N SER A 5 -5.55 -14.73 33.28
CA SER A 5 -5.16 -16.09 32.89
C SER A 5 -3.88 -16.10 32.07
N ARG A 6 -2.95 -17.00 32.43
CA ARG A 6 -1.70 -17.24 31.68
C ARG A 6 -1.91 -18.29 30.58
N HIS A 7 -1.45 -18.01 29.38
CA HIS A 7 -1.59 -18.87 28.21
C HIS A 7 -0.28 -19.42 27.64
N GLY A 8 0.80 -19.31 28.35
CA GLY A 8 2.10 -19.83 27.92
C GLY A 8 3.26 -18.94 28.35
N GLY A 9 4.44 -19.31 27.90
CA GLY A 9 5.69 -18.68 28.29
C GLY A 9 6.45 -19.51 29.33
N SER A 10 7.70 -19.13 29.56
CA SER A 10 8.57 -19.73 30.56
C SER A 10 9.23 -18.62 31.36
N THR A 11 10.03 -18.98 32.36
CA THR A 11 10.78 -18.00 33.15
C THR A 11 11.81 -17.21 32.31
N THR A 12 12.12 -17.66 31.09
CA THR A 12 13.10 -17.08 30.18
C THR A 12 12.51 -16.54 28.88
N ALA A 13 11.20 -16.75 28.66
CA ALA A 13 10.51 -16.27 27.47
C ALA A 13 9.25 -15.48 27.87
N PRO A 14 8.87 -14.44 27.10
CA PRO A 14 7.66 -13.68 27.36
C PRO A 14 6.44 -14.59 27.49
N SER A 15 5.60 -14.32 28.46
CA SER A 15 4.35 -15.02 28.67
C SER A 15 3.20 -14.25 28.01
N TRP A 16 2.16 -15.02 27.63
CA TRP A 16 0.92 -14.45 27.15
C TRP A 16 -0.14 -14.58 28.23
N TRP A 17 -0.83 -13.48 28.47
CA TRP A 17 -1.88 -13.38 29.47
C TRP A 17 -3.16 -12.90 28.81
N SER A 18 -4.31 -13.29 29.34
CA SER A 18 -5.59 -12.66 29.04
C SER A 18 -6.19 -12.08 30.29
N TYR A 19 -6.81 -10.93 30.12
CA TYR A 19 -7.50 -10.22 31.18
C TYR A 19 -8.85 -9.71 30.65
N GLN A 20 -9.91 -9.94 31.39
CA GLN A 20 -11.23 -9.43 31.09
C GLN A 20 -11.69 -8.47 32.18
N THR A 21 -12.15 -7.29 31.77
CA THR A 21 -12.64 -6.24 32.67
C THR A 21 -13.83 -5.51 32.08
N THR A 22 -14.59 -4.83 32.93
CA THR A 22 -15.61 -3.85 32.57
C THR A 22 -15.07 -2.42 32.52
N ASP A 23 -13.84 -2.20 32.94
CA ASP A 23 -13.23 -0.88 33.02
C ASP A 23 -13.02 -0.27 31.64
N ALA A 24 -13.06 1.05 31.57
CA ALA A 24 -12.75 1.78 30.36
C ALA A 24 -11.27 1.76 30.06
N TRP A 25 -10.91 2.03 28.81
CA TRP A 25 -9.51 2.08 28.37
C TRP A 25 -8.65 3.03 29.21
N ASP A 26 -9.16 4.24 29.47
CA ASP A 26 -8.45 5.27 30.22
C ASP A 26 -8.23 4.92 31.71
N ASP A 27 -9.03 4.00 32.24
CA ASP A 27 -8.86 3.47 33.60
C ASP A 27 -7.78 2.38 33.68
N ILE A 28 -7.53 1.69 32.56
CA ILE A 28 -6.54 0.59 32.48
C ILE A 28 -5.14 1.09 32.18
N LEU A 29 -5.03 2.21 31.46
CA LEU A 29 -3.75 2.79 31.04
C LEU A 29 -2.87 3.37 32.17
N PRO A 30 -3.41 3.94 33.25
CA PRO A 30 -2.57 4.47 34.29
C PRO A 30 -1.55 3.43 34.80
N ASP A 31 -0.35 3.93 35.09
CA ASP A 31 0.66 3.10 35.74
C ASP A 31 0.09 2.43 37.00
N ASN A 32 0.44 1.17 37.13
CA ASN A 32 0.03 0.34 38.26
C ASN A 32 -1.40 -0.24 38.25
N TYR A 33 -2.16 -0.15 37.19
CA TYR A 33 -3.44 -0.88 37.12
C TYR A 33 -3.27 -2.39 37.40
N PHE A 34 -2.17 -2.99 36.91
CA PHE A 34 -1.81 -4.39 37.13
C PHE A 34 -0.87 -4.60 38.35
N GLY A 35 -0.75 -3.64 39.24
CA GLY A 35 0.16 -3.72 40.39
C GLY A 35 -0.03 -4.98 41.25
N GLU A 36 -1.25 -5.40 41.49
CA GLU A 36 -1.52 -6.64 42.26
C GLU A 36 -1.03 -7.93 41.55
N ALA A 37 -0.78 -7.87 40.23
CA ALA A 37 -0.26 -8.99 39.45
C ALA A 37 1.27 -9.01 39.35
N PHE A 38 2.00 -8.10 40.03
CA PHE A 38 3.45 -7.92 39.88
C PHE A 38 4.25 -9.23 40.11
N GLY A 39 3.82 -10.07 41.02
CA GLY A 39 4.49 -11.35 41.30
C GLY A 39 4.31 -12.42 40.19
N SER A 40 3.46 -12.18 39.24
CA SER A 40 3.16 -13.11 38.14
C SER A 40 3.69 -12.62 36.79
N LEU A 41 3.84 -11.30 36.60
CA LEU A 41 4.23 -10.67 35.35
C LEU A 41 5.74 -10.47 35.28
N ASN A 42 6.28 -10.55 34.07
CA ASN A 42 7.67 -10.22 33.76
C ASN A 42 7.74 -9.13 32.68
N VAL A 43 8.85 -8.41 32.63
CA VAL A 43 9.12 -7.46 31.55
C VAL A 43 9.06 -8.19 30.20
N ASN A 44 8.42 -7.58 29.24
CA ASN A 44 8.08 -8.09 27.90
C ASN A 44 6.93 -9.11 27.86
N ASP A 45 6.27 -9.43 28.96
CA ASP A 45 5.02 -10.19 28.87
C ASP A 45 3.95 -9.40 28.11
N PHE A 46 3.05 -10.12 27.43
CA PHE A 46 1.92 -9.56 26.70
C PHE A 46 0.61 -9.87 27.42
N ILE A 47 -0.25 -8.87 27.51
CA ILE A 47 -1.58 -8.99 28.11
C ILE A 47 -2.62 -8.63 27.06
N LEU A 48 -3.42 -9.61 26.64
CA LEU A 48 -4.61 -9.38 25.81
C LEU A 48 -5.74 -8.95 26.75
N VAL A 49 -6.10 -7.68 26.67
CA VAL A 49 -7.19 -7.11 27.48
C VAL A 49 -8.47 -7.08 26.68
N ARG A 50 -9.53 -7.64 27.23
CA ARG A 50 -10.90 -7.51 26.72
C ARG A 50 -11.71 -6.64 27.69
N SER A 51 -11.99 -5.41 27.30
CA SER A 51 -12.92 -4.50 27.97
C SER A 51 -14.31 -4.57 27.35
N ILE A 52 -15.29 -3.86 27.91
CA ILE A 52 -16.67 -3.81 27.37
C ILE A 52 -16.70 -3.35 25.91
N ALA A 53 -15.89 -2.38 25.55
CA ALA A 53 -15.96 -1.73 24.24
C ALA A 53 -14.88 -2.20 23.26
N ASN A 54 -13.73 -2.74 23.75
CA ASN A 54 -12.56 -2.97 22.93
C ASN A 54 -11.74 -4.19 23.38
N THR A 55 -11.00 -4.74 22.43
CA THR A 55 -9.92 -5.71 22.71
C THR A 55 -8.61 -5.09 22.25
N PHE A 56 -7.59 -5.09 23.10
CA PHE A 56 -6.29 -4.52 22.82
C PHE A 56 -5.18 -5.30 23.51
N MET A 57 -3.95 -5.13 23.03
CA MET A 57 -2.78 -5.78 23.61
C MET A 57 -1.93 -4.76 24.35
N LEU A 58 -1.47 -5.17 25.51
CA LEU A 58 -0.51 -4.44 26.32
C LEU A 58 0.80 -5.22 26.39
N ARG A 59 1.92 -4.51 26.48
CA ARG A 59 3.21 -5.08 26.80
C ARG A 59 3.69 -4.53 28.14
N VAL A 60 4.18 -5.41 29.00
CA VAL A 60 4.79 -5.03 30.26
C VAL A 60 6.17 -4.45 30.01
N THR A 61 6.41 -3.22 30.43
CA THR A 61 7.69 -2.50 30.22
C THR A 61 8.58 -2.47 31.47
N ALA A 62 7.97 -2.49 32.65
CA ALA A 62 8.70 -2.61 33.91
C ALA A 62 7.85 -3.34 34.95
N VAL A 63 8.51 -4.07 35.83
CA VAL A 63 7.92 -4.73 37.01
C VAL A 63 8.83 -4.44 38.18
N SER A 64 8.26 -3.90 39.26
CA SER A 64 8.93 -3.72 40.57
C SER A 64 7.94 -4.09 41.66
N GLN A 65 8.38 -4.05 42.91
CA GLN A 65 7.48 -4.35 44.02
C GLN A 65 6.26 -3.43 43.98
N ASP A 66 5.08 -4.05 43.88
CA ASP A 66 3.77 -3.40 43.83
C ASP A 66 3.52 -2.47 42.63
N THR A 67 4.37 -2.54 41.59
CA THR A 67 4.22 -1.68 40.41
C THR A 67 4.42 -2.49 39.13
N VAL A 68 3.51 -2.31 38.19
CA VAL A 68 3.59 -2.85 36.82
C VAL A 68 3.37 -1.69 35.83
N ALA A 69 4.40 -1.33 35.11
CA ALA A 69 4.27 -0.39 33.99
C ALA A 69 3.94 -1.13 32.69
N ILE A 70 2.98 -0.59 31.96
CA ILE A 70 2.48 -1.15 30.72
C ILE A 70 2.54 -0.11 29.60
N VAL A 71 2.63 -0.57 28.39
CA VAL A 71 2.43 0.23 27.19
C VAL A 71 1.41 -0.49 26.30
N ARG A 72 0.58 0.27 25.64
CA ARG A 72 -0.23 -0.28 24.57
C ARG A 72 0.73 -0.80 23.51
N ASP A 73 0.79 -2.11 23.36
CA ASP A 73 1.41 -2.69 22.19
C ASP A 73 0.41 -2.48 21.03
N THR A 74 0.61 -1.39 20.32
CA THR A 74 0.06 -1.31 18.98
C THR A 74 0.81 -2.37 18.19
N MET A 75 0.32 -3.62 18.20
CA MET A 75 0.52 -4.45 17.03
C MET A 75 -0.15 -3.66 15.91
N THR A 76 0.57 -2.73 15.35
CA THR A 76 0.29 -2.28 14.01
C THR A 76 0.40 -3.56 13.20
N ALA A 77 -0.73 -4.15 12.85
CA ALA A 77 -0.77 -5.01 11.68
C ALA A 77 0.13 -4.31 10.68
N PRO A 78 1.16 -4.99 10.13
CA PRO A 78 2.06 -4.33 9.21
C PRO A 78 1.15 -3.54 8.28
N ASN A 79 1.37 -2.24 8.21
CA ASN A 79 0.51 -1.38 7.39
C ASN A 79 0.76 -1.85 5.97
N ILE A 80 -0.02 -2.86 5.56
CA ILE A 80 0.04 -3.40 4.22
C ILE A 80 -0.57 -2.30 3.36
N GLY A 81 0.26 -1.29 3.08
CA GLY A 81 -0.13 -0.23 2.18
C GLY A 81 -0.59 -0.88 0.89
N SER A 82 -1.80 -0.56 0.47
CA SER A 82 -2.32 -0.98 -0.83
C SER A 82 -3.00 0.20 -1.49
N ALA A 83 -2.82 0.34 -2.79
CA ALA A 83 -3.47 1.40 -3.53
C ALA A 83 -3.76 0.96 -4.96
N ILE A 84 -4.82 1.52 -5.53
CA ILE A 84 -5.16 1.37 -6.95
C ILE A 84 -5.24 2.78 -7.53
N PHE A 85 -4.52 3.00 -8.62
CA PHE A 85 -4.54 4.24 -9.37
C PHE A 85 -5.01 3.97 -10.79
N THR A 86 -5.87 4.85 -11.29
CA THR A 86 -6.42 4.74 -12.65
C THR A 86 -6.32 6.06 -13.38
N ALA A 87 -6.04 6.00 -14.69
CA ALA A 87 -6.12 7.10 -15.62
C ALA A 87 -7.37 6.90 -16.48
N SER A 88 -8.43 7.68 -16.22
CA SER A 88 -9.74 7.50 -16.87
C SER A 88 -9.86 8.26 -18.20
N VAL A 89 -8.83 9.02 -18.57
CA VAL A 89 -8.83 9.85 -19.78
C VAL A 89 -7.82 9.31 -20.80
N THR A 90 -8.25 9.27 -22.06
CA THR A 90 -7.38 8.95 -23.21
C THR A 90 -6.16 9.89 -23.24
N GLN A 91 -4.98 9.31 -23.45
CA GLN A 91 -3.71 10.05 -23.51
C GLN A 91 -3.08 9.88 -24.90
N THR A 92 -2.88 10.98 -25.60
CA THR A 92 -2.31 11.02 -26.95
C THR A 92 -0.86 11.49 -26.91
N ALA A 93 -0.02 10.90 -27.74
CA ALA A 93 1.34 11.39 -27.97
C ALA A 93 1.29 12.58 -28.96
N THR A 94 2.06 13.64 -28.67
CA THR A 94 2.25 14.76 -29.60
C THR A 94 3.50 14.57 -30.45
N ASP A 95 4.47 13.81 -29.95
CA ASP A 95 5.74 13.54 -30.61
C ASP A 95 6.09 12.05 -30.49
N PRO A 96 6.64 11.41 -31.54
CA PRO A 96 7.09 10.04 -31.47
C PRO A 96 8.31 9.91 -30.53
N ASP A 97 8.49 8.74 -29.94
CA ASP A 97 9.62 8.38 -29.09
C ASP A 97 9.85 9.34 -27.89
N THR A 98 8.81 10.08 -27.53
CA THR A 98 8.83 11.00 -26.37
C THR A 98 8.10 10.35 -25.18
N ALA A 99 8.69 10.50 -23.98
CA ALA A 99 8.10 9.98 -22.77
C ALA A 99 7.00 10.90 -22.22
N TYR A 100 5.83 10.34 -21.96
CA TYR A 100 4.69 11.00 -21.35
C TYR A 100 4.39 10.37 -20.00
N GLN A 101 4.15 11.18 -18.99
CA GLN A 101 3.77 10.71 -17.66
C GLN A 101 2.27 10.39 -17.65
N VAL A 102 1.89 9.30 -16.98
CA VAL A 102 0.48 8.93 -16.79
C VAL A 102 -0.11 9.75 -15.64
N PRO A 103 -1.11 10.61 -15.89
CA PRO A 103 -1.83 11.31 -14.83
C PRO A 103 -2.87 10.39 -14.21
N TRP A 104 -2.79 10.18 -12.89
CA TRP A 104 -3.72 9.35 -12.14
C TRP A 104 -4.87 10.24 -11.62
N ASP A 105 -6.00 10.22 -12.26
CA ASP A 105 -7.16 11.03 -11.90
C ASP A 105 -8.05 10.39 -10.84
N LEU A 106 -8.06 9.05 -10.76
CA LEU A 106 -8.74 8.30 -9.72
C LEU A 106 -7.74 7.51 -8.86
N ALA A 107 -8.00 7.44 -7.55
CA ALA A 107 -7.19 6.66 -6.63
C ALA A 107 -8.04 6.07 -5.51
N VAL A 108 -7.76 4.81 -5.15
CA VAL A 108 -8.18 4.20 -3.90
C VAL A 108 -6.90 3.94 -3.11
N GLU A 109 -6.72 4.66 -2.02
CA GLU A 109 -5.47 4.72 -1.26
C GLU A 109 -5.68 4.13 0.14
N ASN A 110 -4.72 3.35 0.60
CA ASN A 110 -4.69 2.84 1.96
C ASN A 110 -3.25 2.76 2.48
N GLY A 111 -3.02 3.33 3.65
CA GLY A 111 -1.73 3.24 4.33
C GLY A 111 -0.66 4.16 3.76
N SER A 112 0.48 3.57 3.43
CA SER A 112 1.72 4.27 3.09
C SER A 112 1.86 4.69 1.62
N ILE A 113 0.85 4.44 0.78
CA ILE A 113 0.89 4.70 -0.66
C ILE A 113 -0.15 5.74 -1.01
N LYS A 114 0.27 6.89 -1.57
CA LYS A 114 -0.62 8.03 -1.85
C LYS A 114 -0.30 8.68 -3.19
N ARG A 115 -1.33 9.22 -3.85
CA ARG A 115 -1.15 10.12 -4.97
C ARG A 115 -0.72 11.50 -4.45
N ASN A 116 0.27 12.12 -5.10
CA ASN A 116 0.60 13.50 -4.81
C ASN A 116 -0.56 14.43 -5.25
N VAL A 117 -1.00 15.30 -4.34
CA VAL A 117 -2.15 16.20 -4.59
C VAL A 117 -1.83 17.35 -5.53
N SER A 118 -0.55 17.74 -5.65
CA SER A 118 -0.08 18.85 -6.51
C SER A 118 0.40 18.37 -7.88
N ASP A 119 0.75 17.09 -7.99
CA ASP A 119 1.24 16.47 -9.21
C ASP A 119 0.68 15.05 -9.31
N ASN A 120 -0.47 14.90 -9.95
CA ASN A 120 -1.17 13.63 -10.05
C ASN A 120 -0.45 12.57 -10.90
N THR A 121 0.72 12.86 -11.45
CA THR A 121 1.58 11.86 -12.09
C THR A 121 2.43 11.09 -11.10
N LYS A 122 2.57 11.61 -9.85
CA LYS A 122 3.40 11.03 -8.80
C LYS A 122 2.59 10.19 -7.82
N ILE A 123 3.15 9.04 -7.48
CA ILE A 123 2.68 8.17 -6.39
C ILE A 123 3.79 8.15 -5.35
N GLU A 124 3.48 8.60 -4.14
CA GLU A 124 4.39 8.79 -3.02
C GLU A 124 4.31 7.64 -2.02
N PHE A 125 5.44 7.34 -1.39
CA PHE A 125 5.58 6.30 -0.39
C PHE A 125 6.02 6.92 0.95
N THR A 126 5.19 6.79 1.97
CA THR A 126 5.48 7.36 3.31
C THR A 126 6.31 6.42 4.19
N GLU A 127 6.50 5.18 3.78
CA GLU A 127 7.28 4.18 4.51
C GLU A 127 8.23 3.45 3.57
N ALA A 128 9.41 3.09 4.08
CA ALA A 128 10.35 2.25 3.35
C ALA A 128 9.87 0.80 3.26
N GLY A 129 10.20 0.11 2.17
CA GLY A 129 9.87 -1.31 2.01
C GLY A 129 9.92 -1.79 0.57
N THR A 130 9.55 -3.05 0.39
CA THR A 130 9.35 -3.66 -0.92
C THR A 130 7.90 -3.47 -1.36
N TYR A 131 7.71 -3.01 -2.58
CA TYR A 131 6.39 -2.75 -3.16
C TYR A 131 6.21 -3.56 -4.44
N LEU A 132 5.16 -4.36 -4.49
CA LEU A 132 4.74 -5.04 -5.71
C LEU A 132 3.83 -4.11 -6.50
N VAL A 133 4.26 -3.73 -7.69
CA VAL A 133 3.52 -2.90 -8.64
C VAL A 133 3.03 -3.77 -9.77
N GLN A 134 1.72 -3.78 -10.02
CA GLN A 134 1.10 -4.51 -11.13
C GLN A 134 0.14 -3.57 -11.86
N GLY A 135 0.07 -3.67 -13.18
CA GLY A 135 -0.83 -2.81 -13.92
C GLY A 135 -1.01 -3.20 -15.38
N ASN A 136 -1.92 -2.47 -16.00
CA ASN A 136 -2.28 -2.62 -17.41
C ASN A 136 -2.46 -1.26 -18.06
N LEU A 137 -1.98 -1.14 -19.29
CA LEU A 137 -2.26 -0.01 -20.17
C LEU A 137 -3.10 -0.53 -21.35
N GLN A 138 -4.12 0.22 -21.71
CA GLN A 138 -4.91 -0.05 -22.92
C GLN A 138 -4.33 0.76 -24.08
N LEU A 139 -3.94 0.07 -25.12
CA LEU A 139 -3.25 0.61 -26.28
C LEU A 139 -4.19 0.65 -27.48
N LYS A 140 -4.12 1.71 -28.25
CA LYS A 140 -4.88 1.82 -29.51
C LYS A 140 -4.07 2.54 -30.58
N SER A 141 -4.40 2.29 -31.84
CA SER A 141 -3.76 2.90 -33.00
C SER A 141 -4.79 3.27 -34.07
N SER A 142 -4.62 4.39 -34.74
CA SER A 142 -5.42 4.81 -35.92
C SER A 142 -4.70 4.51 -37.24
N SER A 143 -3.65 3.74 -37.28
CA SER A 143 -2.89 3.45 -38.48
C SER A 143 -2.50 1.99 -38.57
N ALA A 144 -2.49 1.44 -39.76
CA ALA A 144 -2.09 0.06 -40.05
C ALA A 144 -0.57 -0.19 -39.95
N SER A 145 0.24 0.87 -39.87
CA SER A 145 1.69 0.73 -39.64
C SER A 145 1.97 0.19 -38.25
N ALA A 146 2.99 -0.64 -38.12
CA ALA A 146 3.41 -1.16 -36.81
C ALA A 146 3.88 -0.03 -35.90
N LYS A 147 3.40 -0.02 -34.66
CA LYS A 147 3.82 0.89 -33.59
C LYS A 147 4.31 0.11 -32.40
N THR A 148 5.36 0.61 -31.79
CA THR A 148 5.88 0.07 -30.54
C THR A 148 5.53 1.01 -29.41
N PHE A 149 4.85 0.48 -28.40
CA PHE A 149 4.58 1.17 -27.14
C PHE A 149 5.59 0.73 -26.11
N TYR A 150 6.06 1.67 -25.33
CA TYR A 150 6.97 1.46 -24.22
C TYR A 150 6.31 1.92 -22.93
N PHE A 151 6.55 1.20 -21.87
CA PHE A 151 6.19 1.59 -20.51
C PHE A 151 7.38 1.39 -19.58
N PHE A 152 7.65 2.36 -18.74
CA PHE A 152 8.74 2.31 -17.76
C PHE A 152 8.46 3.20 -16.56
N PRO A 153 8.78 2.75 -15.34
CA PRO A 153 8.70 3.58 -14.15
C PRO A 153 9.94 4.47 -14.05
N THR A 154 9.76 5.66 -13.46
CA THR A 154 10.84 6.46 -12.88
C THR A 154 10.68 6.47 -11.36
N ILE A 155 11.80 6.50 -10.64
CA ILE A 155 11.86 6.66 -9.19
C ILE A 155 12.56 7.99 -8.94
N ASN A 156 11.92 8.91 -8.23
CA ASN A 156 12.43 10.27 -7.96
C ASN A 156 12.87 11.01 -9.23
N GLY A 157 12.15 10.78 -10.34
CA GLY A 157 12.45 11.37 -11.65
C GLY A 157 13.60 10.69 -12.42
N ALA A 158 14.32 9.75 -11.81
CA ALA A 158 15.37 8.99 -12.49
C ALA A 158 14.77 7.74 -13.17
N SER A 159 15.13 7.49 -14.43
CA SER A 159 14.69 6.30 -15.15
C SER A 159 15.21 5.02 -14.47
N ASN A 160 14.29 4.12 -14.15
CA ASN A 160 14.67 2.75 -13.86
C ASN A 160 15.10 2.08 -15.18
N SER A 161 16.20 1.35 -15.16
CA SER A 161 16.86 0.78 -16.34
C SER A 161 16.03 -0.26 -17.13
N LYS A 162 14.78 -0.51 -16.74
CA LYS A 162 13.91 -1.54 -17.31
C LYS A 162 12.63 -0.92 -17.90
N SER A 163 12.34 -1.27 -19.15
CA SER A 163 11.07 -0.97 -19.80
C SER A 163 10.41 -2.25 -20.28
N VAL A 164 9.09 -2.25 -20.35
CA VAL A 164 8.30 -3.25 -21.09
C VAL A 164 7.79 -2.62 -22.37
N ARG A 165 7.61 -3.44 -23.41
CA ARG A 165 7.13 -2.96 -24.71
C ARG A 165 6.11 -3.91 -25.31
N SER A 166 5.19 -3.35 -26.11
CA SER A 166 4.22 -4.10 -26.93
C SER A 166 4.09 -3.44 -28.28
N GLY A 167 3.82 -4.24 -29.30
CA GLY A 167 3.59 -3.75 -30.67
C GLY A 167 2.12 -3.84 -31.04
N LEU A 168 1.59 -2.80 -31.70
CA LEU A 168 0.31 -2.83 -32.41
C LEU A 168 0.56 -2.61 -33.89
N LYS A 169 -0.10 -3.40 -34.76
CA LYS A 169 0.14 -3.33 -36.18
C LYS A 169 -1.08 -2.88 -36.99
N ASP A 170 -2.30 -3.01 -36.47
CA ASP A 170 -3.49 -2.78 -37.23
C ASP A 170 -4.23 -1.49 -36.83
N ASN A 171 -5.06 -0.97 -37.72
CA ASN A 171 -5.88 0.20 -37.49
C ASN A 171 -7.07 -0.14 -36.58
N ASN A 172 -7.31 0.70 -35.58
CA ASN A 172 -8.38 0.56 -34.59
C ASN A 172 -8.37 -0.73 -33.73
N VAL A 173 -7.24 -1.43 -33.68
CA VAL A 173 -7.08 -2.57 -32.79
C VAL A 173 -6.75 -2.10 -31.38
N LEU A 174 -7.39 -2.71 -30.41
CA LEU A 174 -7.07 -2.58 -28.99
C LEU A 174 -5.99 -3.60 -28.62
N GLY A 175 -4.98 -3.14 -27.91
CA GLY A 175 -3.97 -3.97 -27.27
C GLY A 175 -3.89 -3.71 -25.78
N THR A 176 -3.23 -4.60 -25.08
CA THR A 176 -2.96 -4.42 -23.65
C THR A 176 -1.48 -4.63 -23.38
N LEU A 177 -0.91 -3.78 -22.56
CA LEU A 177 0.45 -3.93 -22.05
C LEU A 177 0.39 -4.13 -20.53
N GLY A 178 0.63 -5.37 -20.10
CA GLY A 178 0.73 -5.72 -18.69
C GLY A 178 2.12 -5.41 -18.11
N VAL A 179 2.16 -4.96 -16.87
CA VAL A 179 3.40 -4.65 -16.14
C VAL A 179 3.37 -5.31 -14.77
N SER A 180 4.53 -5.78 -14.31
CA SER A 180 4.72 -6.27 -12.95
C SER A 180 6.16 -6.03 -12.54
N ALA A 181 6.36 -5.42 -11.37
CA ALA A 181 7.68 -5.16 -10.81
C ALA A 181 7.65 -5.18 -9.28
N ALA A 182 8.73 -5.66 -8.67
CA ALA A 182 9.00 -5.41 -7.25
C ALA A 182 10.02 -4.27 -7.16
N LEU A 183 9.72 -3.27 -6.33
CA LEU A 183 10.54 -2.08 -6.15
C LEU A 183 10.90 -1.94 -4.67
N GLU A 184 12.18 -1.74 -4.38
CA GLU A 184 12.67 -1.32 -3.07
C GLU A 184 12.62 0.20 -3.02
N LEU A 185 11.83 0.76 -2.11
CA LEU A 185 11.61 2.20 -1.99
C LEU A 185 11.84 2.66 -0.55
N ASN A 186 12.34 3.88 -0.40
CA ASN A 186 12.49 4.53 0.90
C ASN A 186 11.28 5.41 1.23
N ALA A 187 11.13 5.75 2.50
CA ALA A 187 10.16 6.76 2.90
C ALA A 187 10.48 8.11 2.23
N GLY A 188 9.48 8.71 1.60
CA GLY A 188 9.62 9.94 0.82
C GLY A 188 9.94 9.74 -0.66
N ASP A 189 10.22 8.52 -1.11
CA ASP A 189 10.35 8.22 -2.53
C ASP A 189 8.99 8.37 -3.25
N TYR A 190 9.05 8.67 -4.54
CA TYR A 190 7.89 8.62 -5.42
C TYR A 190 8.21 7.88 -6.72
N ILE A 191 7.18 7.28 -7.30
CA ILE A 191 7.25 6.71 -8.64
C ILE A 191 6.36 7.49 -9.60
N GLN A 192 6.75 7.50 -10.88
CA GLN A 192 5.94 7.96 -12.00
C GLN A 192 5.91 6.87 -13.06
N ALA A 193 4.74 6.60 -13.61
CA ALA A 193 4.57 5.72 -14.74
C ALA A 193 4.73 6.54 -16.03
N ASN A 194 5.62 6.11 -16.90
CA ASN A 194 5.87 6.77 -18.18
C ASN A 194 5.54 5.83 -19.32
N TRP A 195 5.01 6.39 -20.39
CA TRP A 195 4.79 5.68 -21.62
C TRP A 195 5.35 6.47 -22.81
N ALA A 196 5.69 5.78 -23.85
CA ALA A 196 6.10 6.37 -25.11
C ALA A 196 5.60 5.49 -26.27
N VAL A 197 5.50 6.05 -27.45
CA VAL A 197 5.12 5.32 -28.65
C VAL A 197 5.98 5.79 -29.83
N SER A 198 6.31 4.88 -30.73
CA SER A 198 7.15 5.17 -31.90
C SER A 198 6.46 5.98 -33.01
N ASP A 199 5.15 6.25 -32.89
CA ASP A 199 4.36 7.01 -33.88
C ASP A 199 3.14 7.64 -33.18
N VAL A 200 2.87 8.91 -33.41
CA VAL A 200 1.76 9.68 -32.83
C VAL A 200 0.35 9.14 -33.15
N ALA A 201 0.23 8.24 -34.12
CA ALA A 201 -1.02 7.54 -34.39
C ALA A 201 -1.33 6.46 -33.37
N GLY A 202 -0.51 6.26 -32.33
CA GLY A 202 -0.76 5.41 -31.17
C GLY A 202 -1.05 6.22 -29.92
N TRP A 203 -1.95 5.71 -29.06
CA TRP A 203 -2.33 6.36 -27.80
C TRP A 203 -2.74 5.36 -26.73
N LEU A 204 -2.84 5.82 -25.47
CA LEU A 204 -3.50 5.08 -24.40
C LEU A 204 -5.01 5.38 -24.46
N ASP A 205 -5.84 4.35 -24.57
CA ASP A 205 -7.27 4.48 -24.85
C ASP A 205 -8.13 4.30 -23.60
N ALA A 206 -8.95 5.28 -23.29
CA ALA A 206 -10.05 5.15 -22.34
C ALA A 206 -11.37 5.17 -23.12
N SER A 207 -12.26 4.23 -22.84
CA SER A 207 -13.54 4.13 -23.53
C SER A 207 -14.69 4.49 -22.59
N ALA A 208 -15.66 5.21 -23.11
CA ALA A 208 -16.90 5.50 -22.38
C ALA A 208 -17.71 4.22 -22.12
N ALA A 209 -18.56 4.26 -21.11
CA ALA A 209 -19.51 3.17 -20.83
C ALA A 209 -20.47 2.96 -22.01
N THR A 210 -20.82 1.71 -22.24
CA THR A 210 -21.84 1.30 -23.22
C THR A 210 -23.09 0.81 -22.48
N SER A 211 -24.14 0.43 -23.22
CA SER A 211 -25.34 -0.14 -22.60
C SER A 211 -25.14 -1.49 -21.92
N PHE A 212 -24.03 -2.18 -22.20
CA PHE A 212 -23.72 -3.52 -21.68
C PHE A 212 -22.39 -3.62 -20.92
N ALA A 213 -21.55 -2.58 -20.95
CA ALA A 213 -20.24 -2.58 -20.27
C ALA A 213 -19.94 -1.22 -19.63
N PRO A 214 -19.30 -1.18 -18.46
CA PRO A 214 -18.82 0.06 -17.86
C PRO A 214 -17.70 0.69 -18.71
N SER A 215 -17.35 1.95 -18.39
CA SER A 215 -16.19 2.62 -18.97
C SER A 215 -14.89 1.86 -18.69
N SER A 216 -13.93 1.94 -19.60
CA SER A 216 -12.58 1.42 -19.40
C SER A 216 -11.59 2.55 -19.15
N TYR A 217 -10.49 2.23 -18.46
CA TYR A 217 -9.42 3.15 -18.14
C TYR A 217 -8.28 3.05 -19.17
N ALA A 218 -7.62 4.15 -19.46
CA ALA A 218 -6.42 4.19 -20.31
C ALA A 218 -5.26 3.43 -19.66
N ALA A 219 -5.14 3.56 -18.35
CA ALA A 219 -4.16 2.83 -17.55
C ALA A 219 -4.70 2.57 -16.14
N GLN A 220 -4.27 1.46 -15.55
CA GLN A 220 -4.53 1.12 -14.15
C GLN A 220 -3.30 0.46 -13.55
N ILE A 221 -2.93 0.84 -12.34
CA ILE A 221 -1.94 0.13 -11.55
C ILE A 221 -2.46 -0.15 -10.14
N SER A 222 -2.08 -1.29 -9.59
CA SER A 222 -2.23 -1.62 -8.19
C SER A 222 -0.85 -1.78 -7.55
N ILE A 223 -0.72 -1.31 -6.32
CA ILE A 223 0.53 -1.34 -5.56
C ILE A 223 0.22 -1.92 -4.20
N ILE A 224 1.04 -2.88 -3.77
CA ILE A 224 0.92 -3.51 -2.46
C ILE A 224 2.31 -3.54 -1.82
N ARG A 225 2.42 -3.12 -0.57
CA ARG A 225 3.61 -3.31 0.23
C ARG A 225 3.67 -4.77 0.70
N VAL A 226 4.80 -5.44 0.57
CA VAL A 226 5.03 -6.85 0.90
C VAL A 226 6.06 -7.00 2.02
#